data_de83fe2009f825f62d3a30e52f9ebd74
#
_entry.id   de83fe2009f825f62d3a30e52f9ebd74
#
_cell.length_a   1.000
_cell.length_b   1.000
_cell.length_c   1.000
_cell.angle_alpha   90.00
_cell.angle_beta   90.00
_cell.angle_gamma   90.00
#
_symmetry.space_group_name_H-M   'P 1'
#
loop_
_entity.id
_entity.type
_entity.pdbx_description
1 polymer ?
#
loop_
_entity_poly.entity_id
_entity_poly.type
_entity_poly.pdbx_seq_one_letter_code
_entity_poly.pdbx_strand_id
1 'polypeptide(L)'
;QRKPKGLAIISEIAGRADVKETKEKREITIVNEDSGETRSYIIPYGSRIKVLDGTYLEAGAELTEGSVNPHDILRIKGAEAVQDYMMREVQRVYRLQGVDINDKHIEIIVRQMLKKVRIEEAGDSQYLPGALVDILELEDENERLLAEGKEIATAEQTLLGITKASLATSSFLSAASFQETTKVLTDAAIKGKIDPLIGLKENVLLGKLIPAGTGLKKYRNLHLNTGKVVNEIEEVDEFDYDADYPSMDEEVQDQKSDDVAMSLDSRGEEL
;
A
#
# COMPACT_ATOMS: atom_id res chain seq x y z
N GLN A 1 -7.93 13.45 -3.17
CA GLN A 1 -6.61 14.08 -3.04
C GLN A 1 -6.74 15.58 -3.31
N ARG A 2 -6.21 16.42 -2.43
CA ARG A 2 -6.23 17.87 -2.68
C ARG A 2 -5.18 18.20 -3.73
N LYS A 3 -5.60 18.83 -4.84
CA LYS A 3 -4.65 19.38 -5.81
C LYS A 3 -3.86 20.51 -5.14
N PRO A 4 -2.51 20.52 -5.24
CA PRO A 4 -1.71 21.60 -4.68
C PRO A 4 -2.06 22.92 -5.36
N LYS A 5 -1.97 24.03 -4.62
CA LYS A 5 -2.09 25.36 -5.22
C LYS A 5 -0.83 25.64 -6.03
N GLY A 6 -0.99 26.09 -7.29
CA GLY A 6 0.15 26.36 -8.17
C GLY A 6 0.82 25.07 -8.68
N LEU A 7 0.02 24.13 -9.20
CA LEU A 7 0.53 22.91 -9.82
C LEU A 7 1.40 23.26 -11.03
N ALA A 8 2.61 22.72 -11.08
CA ALA A 8 3.47 22.80 -12.25
C ALA A 8 2.91 21.86 -13.35
N ILE A 9 2.93 22.35 -14.59
CA ILE A 9 2.65 21.54 -15.76
C ILE A 9 3.96 20.90 -16.19
N ILE A 10 3.94 19.59 -16.43
CA ILE A 10 5.10 18.81 -16.88
C ILE A 10 4.85 18.27 -18.28
N SER A 11 5.92 18.02 -19.01
CA SER A 11 5.85 17.40 -20.32
C SER A 11 5.56 15.89 -20.22
N GLU A 12 4.64 15.39 -21.02
CA GLU A 12 4.39 13.93 -21.11
C GLU A 12 5.36 13.25 -22.08
N ILE A 13 5.89 13.98 -23.07
CA ILE A 13 6.79 13.46 -24.10
C ILE A 13 8.12 14.21 -24.09
N ALA A 14 9.17 13.56 -24.57
CA ALA A 14 10.43 14.21 -24.87
C ALA A 14 10.33 14.89 -26.25
N GLY A 15 10.92 16.08 -26.41
CA GLY A 15 10.93 16.76 -27.68
C GLY A 15 11.31 18.23 -27.57
N ARG A 16 11.21 18.94 -28.69
CA ARG A 16 11.49 20.35 -28.77
C ARG A 16 10.28 21.21 -28.42
N ALA A 17 10.44 22.14 -27.53
CA ALA A 17 9.39 23.07 -27.11
C ALA A 17 9.25 24.24 -28.07
N ASP A 18 8.05 24.53 -28.54
CA ASP A 18 7.63 25.72 -29.29
C ASP A 18 6.65 26.53 -28.39
N VAL A 19 7.08 27.70 -27.97
CA VAL A 19 6.31 28.55 -27.04
C VAL A 19 5.57 29.60 -27.82
N LYS A 20 4.25 29.49 -27.90
CA LYS A 20 3.36 30.47 -28.54
C LYS A 20 2.64 31.30 -27.49
N GLU A 21 2.98 32.58 -27.44
CA GLU A 21 2.32 33.54 -26.58
C GLU A 21 1.41 34.46 -27.41
N THR A 22 0.09 34.22 -27.28
CA THR A 22 -0.94 35.03 -27.91
C THR A 22 -1.65 35.85 -26.82
N LYS A 23 -2.23 37.02 -27.18
CA LYS A 23 -2.93 37.88 -26.22
C LYS A 23 -4.03 37.19 -25.40
N GLU A 24 -4.54 36.07 -25.90
CA GLU A 24 -5.65 35.32 -25.28
C GLU A 24 -5.20 34.00 -24.66
N LYS A 25 -4.11 33.39 -25.12
CA LYS A 25 -3.65 32.07 -24.67
C LYS A 25 -2.13 31.98 -24.69
N ARG A 26 -1.58 31.34 -23.69
CA ARG A 26 -0.19 30.87 -23.68
C ARG A 26 -0.21 29.36 -23.90
N GLU A 27 0.43 28.92 -24.96
CA GLU A 27 0.47 27.50 -25.35
C GLU A 27 1.91 27.08 -25.55
N ILE A 28 2.30 25.96 -24.97
CA ILE A 28 3.58 25.31 -25.23
C ILE A 28 3.28 24.03 -26.00
N THR A 29 3.81 23.92 -27.19
CA THR A 29 3.72 22.72 -28.02
C THR A 29 5.04 21.99 -27.98
N ILE A 30 5.05 20.72 -27.65
CA ILE A 30 6.24 19.88 -27.65
C ILE A 30 6.11 18.92 -28.82
N VAL A 31 7.12 18.92 -29.67
CA VAL A 31 7.22 18.06 -30.84
C VAL A 31 8.36 17.08 -30.64
N ASN A 32 8.06 15.81 -30.67
CA ASN A 32 9.06 14.77 -30.70
C ASN A 32 9.48 14.55 -32.15
N GLU A 33 10.75 14.83 -32.47
CA GLU A 33 11.29 14.72 -33.82
C GLU A 33 11.42 13.26 -34.27
N ASP A 34 11.58 12.31 -33.32
CA ASP A 34 11.78 10.88 -33.62
C ASP A 34 10.46 10.14 -33.88
N SER A 35 9.43 10.37 -33.05
CA SER A 35 8.13 9.72 -33.16
C SER A 35 7.08 10.49 -33.94
N GLY A 36 7.33 11.79 -34.19
CA GLY A 36 6.36 12.70 -34.80
C GLY A 36 5.17 13.05 -33.90
N GLU A 37 5.20 12.62 -32.64
CA GLU A 37 4.14 12.93 -31.67
C GLU A 37 4.22 14.38 -31.23
N THR A 38 3.06 15.03 -31.18
CA THR A 38 2.94 16.45 -30.77
C THR A 38 1.95 16.58 -29.64
N ARG A 39 2.34 17.25 -28.55
CA ARG A 39 1.48 17.55 -27.41
C ARG A 39 1.46 19.05 -27.14
N SER A 40 0.26 19.60 -26.98
CA SER A 40 0.05 21.01 -26.67
C SER A 40 -0.47 21.20 -25.26
N TYR A 41 0.18 22.10 -24.51
CA TYR A 41 -0.16 22.42 -23.11
C TYR A 41 -0.60 23.87 -23.01
N ILE A 42 -1.83 24.10 -22.54
CA ILE A 42 -2.38 25.44 -22.28
C ILE A 42 -1.91 25.89 -20.89
N ILE A 43 -1.23 27.02 -20.85
CA ILE A 43 -0.70 27.57 -19.60
C ILE A 43 -1.60 28.68 -19.09
N PRO A 44 -2.11 28.57 -17.84
CA PRO A 44 -2.91 29.61 -17.22
C PRO A 44 -2.16 30.93 -17.09
N TYR A 45 -2.87 32.03 -17.25
CA TYR A 45 -2.31 33.36 -16.97
C TYR A 45 -1.88 33.43 -15.49
N GLY A 46 -0.64 33.92 -15.25
CA GLY A 46 -0.06 33.97 -13.91
C GLY A 46 0.90 32.84 -13.58
N SER A 47 0.94 31.76 -14.36
CA SER A 47 1.99 30.74 -14.24
C SER A 47 3.26 31.22 -14.93
N ARG A 48 4.40 31.08 -14.25
CA ARG A 48 5.71 31.44 -14.79
C ARG A 48 6.23 30.27 -15.63
N ILE A 49 6.56 30.55 -16.90
CA ILE A 49 7.13 29.56 -17.79
C ILE A 49 8.63 29.43 -17.47
N LYS A 50 9.09 28.20 -17.35
CA LYS A 50 10.48 27.84 -17.03
C LYS A 50 11.28 27.48 -18.27
N VAL A 51 10.61 27.21 -19.37
CA VAL A 51 11.18 26.71 -20.61
C VAL A 51 11.37 27.84 -21.61
N LEU A 52 12.50 27.84 -22.28
CA LEU A 52 12.77 28.77 -23.41
C LEU A 52 12.31 28.12 -24.72
N ASP A 53 11.92 28.98 -25.67
CA ASP A 53 11.53 28.54 -27.00
C ASP A 53 12.67 27.82 -27.72
N GLY A 54 12.35 26.73 -28.41
CA GLY A 54 13.32 25.90 -29.14
C GLY A 54 14.17 24.96 -28.30
N THR A 55 14.00 24.94 -26.97
CA THR A 55 14.76 24.04 -26.07
C THR A 55 14.27 22.59 -26.19
N TYR A 56 15.19 21.65 -26.23
CA TYR A 56 14.88 20.24 -26.14
C TYR A 56 14.60 19.84 -24.67
N LEU A 57 13.50 19.18 -24.44
CA LEU A 57 13.01 18.75 -23.12
C LEU A 57 12.92 17.23 -23.06
N GLU A 58 13.27 16.68 -21.91
CA GLU A 58 13.02 15.28 -21.61
C GLU A 58 11.57 15.06 -21.12
N ALA A 59 11.06 13.85 -21.27
CA ALA A 59 9.77 13.48 -20.69
C ALA A 59 9.78 13.75 -19.18
N GLY A 60 8.71 14.40 -18.68
CA GLY A 60 8.60 14.81 -17.28
C GLY A 60 9.39 16.08 -16.90
N ALA A 61 9.88 16.87 -17.88
CA ALA A 61 10.44 18.18 -17.60
C ALA A 61 9.35 19.18 -17.19
N GLU A 62 9.69 20.08 -16.27
CA GLU A 62 8.77 21.11 -15.77
C GLU A 62 8.64 22.25 -16.80
N LEU A 63 7.41 22.49 -17.28
CA LEU A 63 7.11 23.60 -18.19
C LEU A 63 6.85 24.90 -17.44
N THR A 64 6.27 24.82 -16.25
CA THR A 64 5.96 25.97 -15.40
C THR A 64 6.55 25.81 -14.00
N GLU A 65 6.80 26.94 -13.33
CA GLU A 65 7.18 26.93 -11.93
C GLU A 65 6.02 26.45 -11.05
N GLY A 66 6.32 25.64 -10.04
CA GLY A 66 5.32 25.15 -9.08
C GLY A 66 5.68 23.79 -8.51
N SER A 67 4.79 23.24 -7.71
CA SER A 67 4.92 21.87 -7.20
C SER A 67 4.43 20.88 -8.24
N VAL A 68 5.21 19.86 -8.53
CA VAL A 68 4.81 18.80 -9.46
C VAL A 68 3.90 17.81 -8.75
N ASN A 69 2.92 17.26 -9.48
CA ASN A 69 2.08 16.19 -8.94
C ASN A 69 2.87 14.86 -8.97
N PRO A 70 3.10 14.20 -7.83
CA PRO A 70 3.86 12.94 -7.80
C PRO A 70 3.23 11.81 -8.64
N HIS A 71 1.91 11.82 -8.86
CA HIS A 71 1.25 10.83 -9.70
C HIS A 71 1.63 10.97 -11.19
N ASP A 72 1.82 12.20 -11.65
CA ASP A 72 2.22 12.45 -13.03
C ASP A 72 3.69 12.04 -13.23
N ILE A 73 4.54 12.27 -12.21
CA ILE A 73 5.92 11.78 -12.22
C ILE A 73 5.94 10.25 -12.28
N LEU A 74 5.10 9.57 -11.49
CA LEU A 74 5.01 8.12 -11.48
C LEU A 74 4.66 7.57 -12.87
N ARG A 75 3.66 8.19 -13.51
CA ARG A 75 3.19 7.76 -14.84
C ARG A 75 4.24 7.98 -15.94
N ILE A 76 5.02 9.07 -15.86
CA ILE A 76 5.93 9.47 -16.94
C ILE A 76 7.35 8.96 -16.71
N LYS A 77 7.87 9.09 -15.48
CA LYS A 77 9.27 8.77 -15.14
C LYS A 77 9.44 7.49 -14.33
N GLY A 78 8.34 6.93 -13.80
CA GLY A 78 8.38 5.73 -12.99
C GLY A 78 8.61 5.97 -11.50
N ALA A 79 8.75 4.86 -10.76
CA ALA A 79 8.78 4.85 -9.30
C ALA A 79 10.02 5.51 -8.69
N GLU A 80 11.19 5.26 -9.27
CA GLU A 80 12.47 5.80 -8.78
C GLU A 80 12.47 7.33 -8.77
N ALA A 81 12.01 7.94 -9.87
CA ALA A 81 11.90 9.40 -9.97
C ALA A 81 10.94 10.00 -8.94
N VAL A 82 9.85 9.28 -8.61
CA VAL A 82 8.91 9.72 -7.55
C VAL A 82 9.56 9.65 -6.19
N GLN A 83 10.31 8.59 -5.90
CA GLN A 83 11.02 8.43 -4.63
C GLN A 83 12.00 9.58 -4.41
N ASP A 84 12.82 9.88 -5.40
CA ASP A 84 13.78 10.98 -5.37
C ASP A 84 13.10 12.35 -5.23
N TYR A 85 12.02 12.56 -5.97
CA TYR A 85 11.27 13.81 -5.89
C TYR A 85 10.68 14.01 -4.49
N MET A 86 10.01 13.01 -3.94
CA MET A 86 9.38 13.10 -2.62
C MET A 86 10.42 13.26 -1.52
N MET A 87 11.53 12.52 -1.58
CA MET A 87 12.62 12.65 -0.62
C MET A 87 13.19 14.08 -0.63
N ARG A 88 13.51 14.61 -1.81
CA ARG A 88 14.06 15.96 -1.96
C ARG A 88 13.11 17.04 -1.45
N GLU A 89 11.83 16.96 -1.77
CA GLU A 89 10.85 17.98 -1.36
C GLU A 89 10.61 17.94 0.17
N VAL A 90 10.53 16.76 0.79
CA VAL A 90 10.40 16.64 2.24
C VAL A 90 11.65 17.15 2.96
N GLN A 91 12.84 16.74 2.52
CA GLN A 91 14.11 17.20 3.08
C GLN A 91 14.28 18.72 2.93
N ARG A 92 13.89 19.27 1.80
CA ARG A 92 13.92 20.72 1.59
C ARG A 92 13.12 21.47 2.63
N VAL A 93 11.90 21.00 2.95
CA VAL A 93 11.05 21.66 3.97
C VAL A 93 11.69 21.59 5.35
N TYR A 94 12.24 20.43 5.74
CA TYR A 94 12.90 20.28 7.04
C TYR A 94 14.17 21.11 7.15
N ARG A 95 15.01 21.14 6.09
CA ARG A 95 16.23 21.97 6.06
C ARG A 95 15.94 23.46 6.14
N LEU A 96 14.86 23.94 5.53
CA LEU A 96 14.41 25.33 5.66
C LEU A 96 14.08 25.71 7.10
N GLN A 97 13.71 24.73 7.94
CA GLN A 97 13.44 24.94 9.37
C GLN A 97 14.65 24.61 10.26
N GLY A 98 15.81 24.36 9.67
CA GLY A 98 17.04 24.05 10.41
C GLY A 98 17.06 22.66 11.05
N VAL A 99 16.17 21.75 10.60
CA VAL A 99 16.11 20.36 11.07
C VAL A 99 16.84 19.45 10.06
N ASP A 100 17.78 18.67 10.56
CA ASP A 100 18.50 17.69 9.77
C ASP A 100 17.96 16.27 10.10
N ILE A 101 17.46 15.60 9.07
CA ILE A 101 16.88 14.24 9.18
C ILE A 101 17.61 13.34 8.20
N ASN A 102 17.96 12.13 8.65
CA ASN A 102 18.56 11.14 7.78
C ASN A 102 17.54 10.64 6.75
N ASP A 103 17.96 10.54 5.50
CA ASP A 103 17.12 10.18 4.34
C ASP A 103 16.39 8.85 4.53
N LYS A 104 17.02 7.85 5.19
CA LYS A 104 16.42 6.53 5.45
C LYS A 104 15.02 6.58 6.09
N HIS A 105 14.74 7.57 6.94
CA HIS A 105 13.44 7.68 7.60
C HIS A 105 12.34 8.08 6.62
N ILE A 106 12.67 8.91 5.64
CA ILE A 106 11.75 9.34 4.59
C ILE A 106 11.60 8.23 3.55
N GLU A 107 12.70 7.59 3.17
CA GLU A 107 12.73 6.48 2.21
C GLU A 107 11.82 5.33 2.63
N ILE A 108 11.85 4.94 3.91
CA ILE A 108 10.96 3.90 4.45
C ILE A 108 9.50 4.26 4.26
N ILE A 109 9.13 5.52 4.52
CA ILE A 109 7.74 6.00 4.37
C ILE A 109 7.34 5.98 2.90
N VAL A 110 8.18 6.50 2.01
CA VAL A 110 7.92 6.56 0.57
C VAL A 110 7.80 5.15 -0.02
N ARG A 111 8.64 4.20 0.42
CA ARG A 111 8.53 2.79 0.04
C ARG A 111 7.16 2.22 0.39
N GLN A 112 6.64 2.49 1.58
CA GLN A 112 5.31 2.04 1.99
C GLN A 112 4.18 2.68 1.17
N MET A 113 4.37 3.92 0.70
CA MET A 113 3.40 4.60 -0.17
C MET A 113 3.33 4.00 -1.58
N LEU A 114 4.41 3.37 -2.04
CA LEU A 114 4.53 2.74 -3.35
C LEU A 114 4.37 1.20 -3.32
N LYS A 115 4.08 0.63 -2.16
CA LYS A 115 4.02 -0.82 -1.95
C LYS A 115 2.86 -1.51 -2.69
N LYS A 116 1.80 -0.78 -3.02
CA LYS A 116 0.60 -1.33 -3.63
C LYS A 116 0.51 -1.04 -5.13
N VAL A 117 0.05 -2.05 -5.85
CA VAL A 117 -0.26 -1.97 -7.28
C VAL A 117 -1.75 -2.15 -7.51
N ARG A 118 -2.25 -1.61 -8.60
CA ARG A 118 -3.63 -1.81 -9.05
C ARG A 118 -3.63 -2.80 -10.19
N ILE A 119 -4.41 -3.85 -10.06
CA ILE A 119 -4.59 -4.85 -11.12
C ILE A 119 -5.31 -4.20 -12.30
N GLU A 120 -4.75 -4.30 -13.49
CA GLU A 120 -5.38 -3.90 -14.75
C GLU A 120 -6.10 -5.09 -15.36
N GLU A 121 -5.36 -6.15 -15.67
CA GLU A 121 -5.88 -7.39 -16.21
C GLU A 121 -5.59 -8.53 -15.24
N ALA A 122 -6.62 -9.29 -14.92
CA ALA A 122 -6.50 -10.35 -13.92
C ALA A 122 -5.82 -11.62 -14.46
N GLY A 123 -5.83 -11.85 -15.79
CA GLY A 123 -5.42 -13.13 -16.35
C GLY A 123 -6.15 -14.29 -15.67
N ASP A 124 -5.42 -15.37 -15.39
CA ASP A 124 -5.91 -16.55 -14.67
C ASP A 124 -5.72 -16.45 -13.15
N SER A 125 -5.40 -15.25 -12.62
CA SER A 125 -5.22 -15.02 -11.18
C SER A 125 -6.55 -14.92 -10.45
N GLN A 126 -6.50 -15.08 -9.13
CA GLN A 126 -7.66 -14.89 -8.24
C GLN A 126 -8.01 -13.42 -7.97
N TYR A 127 -7.26 -12.48 -8.55
CA TYR A 127 -7.49 -11.05 -8.32
C TYR A 127 -8.58 -10.49 -9.21
N LEU A 128 -9.23 -9.42 -8.72
CA LEU A 128 -10.21 -8.69 -9.51
C LEU A 128 -9.58 -7.47 -10.16
N PRO A 129 -9.96 -7.11 -11.40
CA PRO A 129 -9.55 -5.86 -12.02
C PRO A 129 -9.86 -4.65 -11.13
N GLY A 130 -8.89 -3.74 -10.99
CA GLY A 130 -8.99 -2.58 -10.10
C GLY A 130 -8.68 -2.84 -8.62
N ALA A 131 -8.44 -4.07 -8.20
CA ALA A 131 -8.02 -4.39 -6.84
C ALA A 131 -6.62 -3.82 -6.53
N LEU A 132 -6.41 -3.43 -5.26
CA LEU A 132 -5.10 -3.01 -4.75
C LEU A 132 -4.44 -4.19 -4.05
N VAL A 133 -3.33 -4.67 -4.61
CA VAL A 133 -2.57 -5.81 -4.12
C VAL A 133 -1.16 -5.37 -3.74
N ASP A 134 -0.49 -6.13 -2.89
CA ASP A 134 0.93 -5.94 -2.58
C ASP A 134 1.78 -6.39 -3.77
N ILE A 135 2.86 -5.66 -4.07
CA ILE A 135 3.75 -6.00 -5.19
C ILE A 135 4.32 -7.41 -5.01
N LEU A 136 4.79 -7.74 -3.81
CA LEU A 136 5.38 -9.05 -3.54
C LEU A 136 4.36 -10.19 -3.65
N GLU A 137 3.13 -9.97 -3.14
CA GLU A 137 2.05 -10.95 -3.27
C GLU A 137 1.67 -11.20 -4.74
N LEU A 138 1.72 -10.15 -5.57
CA LEU A 138 1.48 -10.28 -7.01
C LEU A 138 2.62 -11.01 -7.72
N GLU A 139 3.87 -10.72 -7.37
CA GLU A 139 5.04 -11.40 -7.92
C GLU A 139 5.00 -12.90 -7.61
N ASP A 140 4.75 -13.27 -6.34
CA ASP A 140 4.63 -14.67 -5.91
C ASP A 140 3.50 -15.41 -6.66
N GLU A 141 2.34 -14.76 -6.84
CA GLU A 141 1.22 -15.33 -7.58
C GLU A 141 1.51 -15.47 -9.08
N ASN A 142 2.17 -14.47 -9.69
CA ASN A 142 2.57 -14.53 -11.09
C ASN A 142 3.63 -15.60 -11.35
N GLU A 143 4.58 -15.80 -10.43
CA GLU A 143 5.55 -16.91 -10.52
C GLU A 143 4.84 -18.27 -10.47
N ARG A 144 3.84 -18.42 -9.59
CA ARG A 144 3.03 -19.62 -9.51
C ARG A 144 2.27 -19.89 -10.81
N LEU A 145 1.62 -18.85 -11.38
CA LEU A 145 0.86 -18.97 -12.63
C LEU A 145 1.76 -19.32 -13.81
N LEU A 146 2.96 -18.73 -13.88
CA LEU A 146 3.96 -19.07 -14.90
C LEU A 146 4.41 -20.54 -14.79
N ALA A 147 4.63 -21.04 -13.57
CA ALA A 147 4.98 -22.45 -13.37
C ALA A 147 3.84 -23.40 -13.79
N GLU A 148 2.59 -22.97 -13.71
CA GLU A 148 1.42 -23.70 -14.16
C GLU A 148 1.12 -23.51 -15.67
N GLY A 149 1.85 -22.63 -16.38
CA GLY A 149 1.64 -22.31 -17.79
C GLY A 149 0.35 -21.51 -18.05
N LYS A 150 -0.10 -20.71 -17.09
CA LYS A 150 -1.29 -19.85 -17.16
C LYS A 150 -0.93 -18.40 -17.49
N GLU A 151 -1.95 -17.60 -17.80
CA GLU A 151 -1.79 -16.16 -18.04
C GLU A 151 -1.55 -15.41 -16.72
N ILE A 152 -0.52 -14.56 -16.72
CA ILE A 152 -0.17 -13.73 -15.56
C ILE A 152 -1.09 -12.51 -15.44
N ALA A 153 -1.21 -12.00 -14.23
CA ALA A 153 -1.90 -10.73 -13.99
C ALA A 153 -0.99 -9.53 -14.29
N THR A 154 -1.54 -8.51 -14.96
CA THR A 154 -0.86 -7.23 -15.18
C THR A 154 -1.35 -6.19 -14.19
N ALA A 155 -0.44 -5.31 -13.75
CA ALA A 155 -0.78 -4.29 -12.79
C ALA A 155 -0.01 -2.98 -13.01
N GLU A 156 -0.66 -1.86 -12.70
CA GLU A 156 -0.07 -0.53 -12.70
C GLU A 156 0.36 -0.13 -11.28
N GLN A 157 1.56 0.41 -11.18
CA GLN A 157 2.05 0.90 -9.89
C GLN A 157 1.27 2.12 -9.43
N THR A 158 0.84 2.12 -8.17
CA THR A 158 -0.03 3.17 -7.62
C THR A 158 0.63 3.83 -6.42
N LEU A 159 0.68 5.16 -6.42
CA LEU A 159 1.11 5.95 -5.27
C LEU A 159 -0.07 6.21 -4.35
N LEU A 160 0.03 5.77 -3.10
CA LEU A 160 -0.95 6.03 -2.05
C LEU A 160 -0.46 7.14 -1.13
N GLY A 161 -1.35 8.04 -0.70
CA GLY A 161 -1.06 8.97 0.38
C GLY A 161 -0.80 8.23 1.70
N ILE A 162 -0.06 8.84 2.64
CA ILE A 162 0.35 8.24 3.93
C ILE A 162 -0.84 7.58 4.66
N THR A 163 -1.95 8.30 4.82
CA THR A 163 -3.13 7.77 5.51
C THR A 163 -3.72 6.57 4.79
N LYS A 164 -3.84 6.63 3.46
CA LYS A 164 -4.42 5.55 2.67
C LYS A 164 -3.50 4.33 2.64
N ALA A 165 -2.18 4.55 2.56
CA ALA A 165 -1.19 3.48 2.65
C ALA A 165 -1.24 2.76 4.01
N SER A 166 -1.41 3.53 5.10
CA SER A 166 -1.52 2.97 6.46
C SER A 166 -2.80 2.16 6.69
N LEU A 167 -3.90 2.50 6.00
CA LEU A 167 -5.15 1.74 6.06
C LEU A 167 -5.19 0.54 5.09
N ALA A 168 -4.35 0.56 4.06
CA ALA A 168 -4.26 -0.52 3.07
C ALA A 168 -3.26 -1.63 3.46
N THR A 169 -2.94 -1.77 4.74
CA THR A 169 -2.08 -2.84 5.26
C THR A 169 -2.80 -4.19 5.27
N SER A 170 -2.05 -5.28 5.26
CA SER A 170 -2.58 -6.64 5.37
C SER A 170 -3.21 -6.89 6.73
N SER A 171 -2.67 -6.30 7.80
CA SER A 171 -3.21 -6.40 9.16
C SER A 171 -4.39 -5.46 9.37
N PHE A 172 -5.56 -6.03 9.59
CA PHE A 172 -6.76 -5.24 9.94
C PHE A 172 -6.71 -4.70 11.37
N LEU A 173 -6.01 -5.36 12.29
CA LEU A 173 -5.82 -4.88 13.67
C LEU A 173 -5.00 -3.59 13.68
N SER A 174 -3.91 -3.54 12.93
CA SER A 174 -3.09 -2.35 12.76
C SER A 174 -3.87 -1.18 12.16
N ALA A 175 -4.64 -1.45 11.11
CA ALA A 175 -5.46 -0.44 10.45
C ALA A 175 -6.57 0.09 11.37
N ALA A 176 -7.28 -0.80 12.09
CA ALA A 176 -8.35 -0.44 13.02
C ALA A 176 -7.87 0.43 14.18
N SER A 177 -6.66 0.20 14.68
CA SER A 177 -6.08 1.02 15.75
C SER A 177 -5.57 2.39 15.30
N PHE A 178 -5.52 2.66 14.01
CA PHE A 178 -5.09 3.94 13.46
C PHE A 178 -6.26 4.90 13.22
N GLN A 179 -7.18 4.56 12.35
CA GLN A 179 -8.35 5.37 12.01
C GLN A 179 -9.50 4.48 11.50
N GLU A 180 -10.74 5.01 11.50
CA GLU A 180 -11.91 4.36 10.94
C GLU A 180 -12.18 2.96 11.53
N THR A 181 -11.98 2.79 12.83
CA THR A 181 -12.03 1.51 13.55
C THR A 181 -13.26 0.68 13.19
N THR A 182 -14.46 1.25 13.29
CA THR A 182 -15.71 0.54 13.00
C THR A 182 -15.76 0.02 11.56
N LYS A 183 -15.39 0.85 10.60
CA LYS A 183 -15.41 0.49 9.17
C LYS A 183 -14.42 -0.63 8.86
N VAL A 184 -13.19 -0.50 9.38
CA VAL A 184 -12.13 -1.51 9.16
C VAL A 184 -12.53 -2.85 9.76
N LEU A 185 -13.06 -2.86 10.99
CA LEU A 185 -13.50 -4.10 11.64
C LEU A 185 -14.71 -4.71 10.94
N THR A 186 -15.67 -3.90 10.50
CA THR A 186 -16.83 -4.38 9.73
C THR A 186 -16.39 -5.00 8.41
N ASP A 187 -15.50 -4.32 7.67
CA ASP A 187 -14.97 -4.85 6.40
C ASP A 187 -14.18 -6.14 6.61
N ALA A 188 -13.42 -6.24 7.71
CA ALA A 188 -12.67 -7.43 8.04
C ALA A 188 -13.60 -8.61 8.40
N ALA A 189 -14.65 -8.35 9.18
CA ALA A 189 -15.64 -9.36 9.56
C ALA A 189 -16.42 -9.88 8.34
N ILE A 190 -16.90 -8.99 7.47
CA ILE A 190 -17.63 -9.38 6.25
C ILE A 190 -16.76 -10.24 5.32
N LYS A 191 -15.46 -9.93 5.23
CA LYS A 191 -14.51 -10.63 4.35
C LYS A 191 -13.86 -11.86 5.00
N GLY A 192 -14.14 -12.14 6.27
CA GLY A 192 -13.49 -13.23 7.01
C GLY A 192 -11.96 -13.10 7.04
N LYS A 193 -11.43 -11.89 7.23
CA LYS A 193 -9.98 -11.67 7.19
C LYS A 193 -9.30 -12.27 8.41
N ILE A 194 -8.19 -12.96 8.17
CA ILE A 194 -7.28 -13.46 9.20
C ILE A 194 -6.07 -12.54 9.27
N ASP A 195 -5.67 -12.11 10.47
CA ASP A 195 -4.48 -11.30 10.68
C ASP A 195 -3.27 -12.22 10.94
N PRO A 196 -2.22 -12.16 10.12
CA PRO A 196 -1.06 -13.05 10.27
C PRO A 196 -0.14 -12.69 11.44
N LEU A 197 -0.40 -11.59 12.16
CA LEU A 197 0.38 -11.10 13.32
C LEU A 197 1.89 -10.94 13.05
N ILE A 198 2.25 -10.53 11.85
CA ILE A 198 3.65 -10.35 11.43
C ILE A 198 4.24 -9.04 11.94
N GLY A 199 3.42 -8.00 12.06
CA GLY A 199 3.85 -6.66 12.47
C GLY A 199 4.07 -6.53 13.97
N LEU A 200 4.70 -5.41 14.37
CA LEU A 200 4.95 -5.12 15.79
C LEU A 200 3.66 -4.69 16.51
N LYS A 201 2.85 -3.87 15.84
CA LYS A 201 1.67 -3.22 16.43
C LYS A 201 0.59 -4.22 16.81
N GLU A 202 0.32 -5.19 15.98
CA GLU A 202 -0.66 -6.25 16.18
C GLU A 202 -0.31 -7.08 17.43
N ASN A 203 0.94 -7.49 17.54
CA ASN A 203 1.42 -8.26 18.69
C ASN A 203 1.37 -7.46 20.00
N VAL A 204 1.72 -6.16 19.93
CA VAL A 204 1.62 -5.27 21.10
C VAL A 204 0.17 -5.10 21.56
N LEU A 205 -0.77 -4.94 20.61
CA LEU A 205 -2.19 -4.81 20.93
C LEU A 205 -2.76 -6.05 21.62
N LEU A 206 -2.30 -7.23 21.24
CA LEU A 206 -2.72 -8.51 21.82
C LEU A 206 -1.93 -8.89 23.09
N GLY A 207 -0.92 -8.09 23.48
CA GLY A 207 -0.05 -8.41 24.60
C GLY A 207 0.92 -9.55 24.33
N LYS A 208 1.12 -9.96 23.07
CA LYS A 208 2.11 -10.98 22.69
C LYS A 208 3.51 -10.37 22.55
N LEU A 209 4.54 -11.22 22.63
CA LEU A 209 5.90 -10.81 22.32
C LEU A 209 6.00 -10.34 20.87
N ILE A 210 6.66 -9.20 20.66
CA ILE A 210 6.88 -8.68 19.30
C ILE A 210 7.83 -9.64 18.53
N PRO A 211 7.67 -9.80 17.21
CA PRO A 211 8.52 -10.67 16.39
C PRO A 211 9.90 -10.03 16.13
N ALA A 212 10.55 -9.55 17.19
CA ALA A 212 11.87 -8.95 17.17
C ALA A 212 12.60 -9.23 18.49
N GLY A 213 13.92 -9.28 18.45
CA GLY A 213 14.72 -9.57 19.64
C GLY A 213 14.40 -10.95 20.23
N THR A 214 14.08 -10.98 21.53
CA THR A 214 13.75 -12.22 22.26
C THR A 214 12.44 -12.88 21.83
N GLY A 215 11.54 -12.15 21.17
CA GLY A 215 10.28 -12.68 20.62
C GLY A 215 10.41 -13.42 19.29
N LEU A 216 11.60 -13.46 18.69
CA LEU A 216 11.82 -14.25 17.48
C LEU A 216 11.72 -15.75 17.80
N LYS A 217 11.05 -16.51 16.92
CA LYS A 217 10.93 -17.98 17.02
C LYS A 217 12.27 -18.67 17.27
N LYS A 218 13.37 -18.13 16.71
CA LYS A 218 14.74 -18.60 16.90
C LYS A 218 15.17 -18.65 18.37
N TYR A 219 14.72 -17.71 19.19
CA TYR A 219 15.12 -17.59 20.60
C TYR A 219 14.16 -18.29 21.56
N ARG A 220 12.96 -18.65 21.12
CA ARG A 220 11.97 -19.35 21.96
C ARG A 220 12.46 -20.73 22.42
N ASN A 221 13.20 -21.42 21.56
CA ASN A 221 13.68 -22.79 21.81
C ASN A 221 15.12 -22.85 22.35
N LEU A 222 15.65 -21.72 22.86
CA LEU A 222 16.98 -21.69 23.46
C LEU A 222 16.88 -22.12 24.94
N HIS A 223 17.32 -23.32 25.22
CA HIS A 223 17.51 -23.80 26.58
C HIS A 223 18.94 -23.46 27.04
N LEU A 224 19.04 -22.70 28.13
CA LEU A 224 20.33 -22.39 28.75
C LEU A 224 20.75 -23.53 29.63
N ASN A 225 21.78 -24.27 29.23
CA ASN A 225 22.38 -25.27 30.08
C ASN A 225 23.35 -24.57 31.06
N THR A 226 22.85 -24.24 32.24
CA THR A 226 23.62 -23.53 33.28
C THR A 226 24.58 -24.41 34.07
N GLY A 227 24.63 -25.71 33.75
CA GLY A 227 25.47 -26.68 34.49
C GLY A 227 25.13 -26.85 35.97
N LYS A 228 24.12 -26.19 36.49
CA LYS A 228 23.59 -26.36 37.81
C LYS A 228 22.45 -27.39 37.73
N VAL A 229 22.58 -28.46 38.48
CA VAL A 229 21.46 -29.39 38.71
C VAL A 229 20.41 -28.60 39.47
N VAL A 230 19.38 -28.11 38.74
CA VAL A 230 18.18 -27.58 39.35
C VAL A 230 17.43 -28.84 39.80
N ASN A 231 17.34 -29.06 41.10
CA ASN A 231 16.40 -30.04 41.66
C ASN A 231 15.00 -29.71 41.11
N GLU A 232 14.35 -30.73 40.67
CA GLU A 232 13.03 -30.75 40.05
C GLU A 232 12.13 -29.65 40.60
N ILE A 233 12.01 -28.55 39.86
CA ILE A 233 10.87 -27.68 39.99
C ILE A 233 9.80 -28.34 39.15
N GLU A 234 8.70 -28.76 39.82
CA GLU A 234 7.50 -29.28 39.20
C GLU A 234 7.22 -28.55 37.92
N GLU A 235 7.06 -29.29 36.84
CA GLU A 235 6.64 -28.80 35.54
C GLU A 235 5.39 -27.95 35.76
N VAL A 236 5.54 -26.62 35.76
CA VAL A 236 4.41 -25.74 35.54
C VAL A 236 4.03 -25.99 34.10
N ASP A 237 2.86 -26.60 33.91
CA ASP A 237 2.26 -26.85 32.62
C ASP A 237 2.63 -25.73 31.65
N GLU A 238 3.35 -26.09 30.62
CA GLU A 238 3.65 -25.22 29.50
C GLU A 238 2.31 -24.65 29.03
N PHE A 239 2.10 -23.38 29.26
CA PHE A 239 0.97 -22.67 28.69
C PHE A 239 1.13 -22.78 27.18
N ASP A 240 0.49 -23.76 26.62
CA ASP A 240 0.47 -24.03 25.18
C ASP A 240 -0.34 -22.90 24.52
N TYR A 241 0.38 -21.86 24.08
CA TYR A 241 -0.20 -20.71 23.39
C TYR A 241 -0.86 -21.08 22.05
N ASP A 242 -0.65 -22.30 21.56
CA ASP A 242 -1.26 -22.82 20.34
C ASP A 242 -2.52 -23.68 20.63
N ALA A 243 -2.79 -24.04 21.90
CA ALA A 243 -3.91 -24.91 22.27
C ALA A 243 -5.25 -24.21 22.50
N ASP A 244 -5.29 -22.88 22.57
CA ASP A 244 -6.50 -22.12 22.94
C ASP A 244 -7.21 -21.44 21.75
N TYR A 245 -7.03 -21.94 20.53
CA TYR A 245 -7.97 -21.65 19.45
C TYR A 245 -8.67 -22.94 19.06
N PRO A 246 -9.93 -23.15 19.52
CA PRO A 246 -10.76 -24.21 18.95
C PRO A 246 -10.88 -23.92 17.45
N SER A 247 -10.52 -24.90 16.64
CA SER A 247 -10.76 -24.86 15.20
C SER A 247 -12.25 -24.55 15.01
N MET A 248 -12.58 -23.47 14.29
CA MET A 248 -13.96 -23.03 14.03
C MET A 248 -14.82 -24.09 13.31
N ASP A 249 -14.27 -25.25 13.02
CA ASP A 249 -14.95 -26.33 12.31
C ASP A 249 -15.77 -27.27 13.28
N GLU A 250 -15.55 -27.22 14.60
CA GLU A 250 -16.27 -28.08 15.54
C GLU A 250 -17.53 -27.42 16.14
N GLU A 251 -17.64 -26.11 16.22
CA GLU A 251 -18.83 -25.43 16.78
C GLU A 251 -20.03 -25.31 15.81
N VAL A 252 -19.84 -25.58 14.50
CA VAL A 252 -20.94 -25.48 13.51
C VAL A 252 -21.81 -26.74 13.45
N GLN A 253 -21.38 -27.86 14.06
CA GLN A 253 -22.17 -29.10 14.03
C GLN A 253 -23.13 -29.26 15.20
N ASP A 254 -22.91 -28.64 16.36
CA ASP A 254 -23.78 -28.78 17.52
C ASP A 254 -24.98 -27.82 17.56
N GLN A 255 -24.97 -26.71 16.80
CA GLN A 255 -26.13 -25.81 16.74
C GLN A 255 -27.20 -26.18 15.72
N LYS A 256 -26.98 -27.20 14.89
CA LYS A 256 -28.02 -27.70 13.95
C LYS A 256 -28.96 -28.78 14.49
N SER A 257 -28.67 -29.31 15.66
CA SER A 257 -29.51 -30.37 16.26
C SER A 257 -30.59 -29.84 17.21
N ASP A 258 -30.48 -28.62 17.75
CA ASP A 258 -31.45 -28.11 18.73
C ASP A 258 -32.58 -27.25 18.11
N ASP A 259 -32.38 -26.67 16.90
CA ASP A 259 -33.43 -25.90 16.24
C ASP A 259 -34.49 -26.70 15.46
N VAL A 260 -34.29 -28.01 15.32
CA VAL A 260 -35.28 -28.90 14.65
C VAL A 260 -36.28 -29.53 15.66
N ALA A 261 -35.97 -29.50 16.95
CA ALA A 261 -36.84 -30.11 17.97
C ALA A 261 -37.93 -29.18 18.53
N MET A 262 -37.88 -27.87 18.24
CA MET A 262 -38.82 -26.88 18.79
C MET A 262 -39.95 -26.43 17.84
N SER A 263 -40.06 -26.99 16.63
CA SER A 263 -41.08 -26.59 15.65
C SER A 263 -42.22 -27.58 15.41
N LEU A 264 -42.36 -28.62 16.24
CA LEU A 264 -43.39 -29.65 16.02
C LEU A 264 -44.47 -29.76 17.10
N ASP A 265 -44.50 -28.83 18.10
CA ASP A 265 -45.48 -28.98 19.21
C ASP A 265 -46.42 -27.77 19.41
N SER A 266 -46.83 -27.12 18.34
CA SER A 266 -47.90 -26.10 18.40
C SER A 266 -48.83 -26.09 17.19
N ARG A 267 -49.51 -27.22 16.96
CA ARG A 267 -50.80 -27.28 16.23
C ARG A 267 -51.65 -28.41 16.77
N GLY A 268 -52.29 -28.14 17.87
CA GLY A 268 -53.40 -28.90 18.36
C GLY A 268 -54.21 -28.02 19.30
N GLU A 269 -55.51 -27.86 18.98
CA GLU A 269 -56.58 -27.18 19.77
C GLU A 269 -56.59 -25.64 19.58
N GLU A 270 -57.63 -25.01 19.01
CA GLU A 270 -59.08 -25.13 19.17
C GLU A 270 -59.88 -24.35 18.10
N LEU A 271 -61.05 -24.86 17.77
CA LEU A 271 -62.33 -24.25 17.38
C LEU A 271 -62.42 -23.34 16.17
#